data_e14ed0136be8f4a48dd1cdcf37e5a1f2
#
_entry.id   e14ed0136be8f4a48dd1cdcf37e5a1f2
#
_cell.length_a   1.000
_cell.length_b   1.000
_cell.length_c   1.000
_cell.angle_alpha   90.00
_cell.angle_beta   90.00
_cell.angle_gamma   90.00
#
_symmetry.space_group_name_H-M   'P 1'
#
loop_
_entity.id
_entity.type
_entity.pdbx_description
1 polymer ?
#
loop_
_entity_poly.entity_id
_entity_poly.type
_entity_poly.pdbx_seq_one_letter_code
_entity_poly.pdbx_strand_id
1 'polypeptide(L)'
;MIKYLSIIYFLFSSISFSDTTIVALDQVHHSFGGLGNNRTSTNEIQFPNGSTDYSSITMRVNLECPTGGCDPWDRKAKISVYHIDQWIEIGRYVTPYGVECGWEIDVTDYRSILRGEVILKSFIDTWVQPGWLVTISFDFLSGVPEHPYTVVRNIWNNDYVVYGDPTNPPNIPSVTEYIPSDATNAYLRMITTGHGQGNTENAAEFSLKIHDIFFNNELAYLHNFWRSDCESNG
;
A
#
# COMPACT_ATOMS: atom_id res chain seq x y z
N MET A 1 -4.60 61.63 37.32
CA MET A 1 -3.93 60.31 37.21
C MET A 1 -4.63 59.51 36.14
N ILE A 2 -4.08 59.51 34.93
CA ILE A 2 -4.65 58.79 33.75
C ILE A 2 -4.01 57.39 33.76
N LYS A 3 -4.85 56.35 33.94
CA LYS A 3 -4.42 54.98 33.85
C LYS A 3 -4.48 54.54 32.36
N TYR A 4 -3.34 54.28 31.77
CA TYR A 4 -3.27 53.67 30.44
C TYR A 4 -3.56 52.17 30.56
N LEU A 5 -4.62 51.71 29.89
CA LEU A 5 -4.95 50.30 29.74
C LEU A 5 -4.26 49.81 28.47
N SER A 6 -3.15 49.04 28.63
CA SER A 6 -2.47 48.39 27.50
C SER A 6 -3.25 47.16 27.12
N ILE A 7 -3.90 47.21 25.95
CA ILE A 7 -4.54 46.02 25.34
C ILE A 7 -3.46 45.27 24.55
N ILE A 8 -3.07 44.13 25.03
CA ILE A 8 -2.17 43.18 24.31
C ILE A 8 -3.03 42.38 23.35
N TYR A 9 -2.93 42.68 22.05
CA TYR A 9 -3.51 41.83 21.00
C TYR A 9 -2.61 40.59 20.80
N PHE A 10 -3.10 39.43 21.20
CA PHE A 10 -2.54 38.15 20.76
C PHE A 10 -3.00 37.87 19.33
N LEU A 11 -2.12 38.08 18.37
CA LEU A 11 -2.31 37.58 17.01
C LEU A 11 -2.13 36.03 17.02
N PHE A 12 -3.23 35.32 17.13
CA PHE A 12 -3.24 33.90 16.79
C PHE A 12 -3.10 33.79 15.25
N SER A 13 -1.89 33.48 14.78
CA SER A 13 -1.71 33.00 13.42
C SER A 13 -2.31 31.58 13.35
N SER A 14 -3.52 31.45 12.84
CA SER A 14 -4.06 30.15 12.45
C SER A 14 -3.23 29.64 11.29
N ILE A 15 -2.44 28.59 11.54
CA ILE A 15 -1.81 27.82 10.47
C ILE A 15 -2.96 27.11 9.77
N SER A 16 -3.28 27.55 8.56
CA SER A 16 -4.26 26.88 7.71
C SER A 16 -3.52 25.82 6.90
N PHE A 17 -3.78 24.56 7.17
CA PHE A 17 -3.38 23.46 6.30
C PHE A 17 -4.41 23.33 5.20
N SER A 18 -3.97 23.08 3.98
CA SER A 18 -4.86 22.85 2.83
C SER A 18 -4.69 21.40 2.38
N ASP A 19 -5.76 20.83 1.82
CA ASP A 19 -5.70 19.56 1.12
C ASP A 19 -4.66 19.64 -0.01
N THR A 20 -3.92 18.57 -0.17
CA THR A 20 -2.81 18.52 -1.13
C THR A 20 -2.82 17.18 -1.86
N THR A 21 -2.75 17.24 -3.19
CA THR A 21 -2.54 16.06 -4.04
C THR A 21 -1.11 16.07 -4.57
N ILE A 22 -0.41 14.96 -4.39
CA ILE A 22 0.94 14.73 -4.93
C ILE A 22 0.86 13.62 -5.98
N VAL A 23 1.19 13.94 -7.22
CA VAL A 23 1.37 12.95 -8.29
C VAL A 23 2.78 12.38 -8.15
N ALA A 24 2.87 11.14 -7.69
CA ALA A 24 4.14 10.46 -7.46
C ALA A 24 4.67 9.77 -8.71
N LEU A 25 3.80 9.18 -9.50
CA LEU A 25 4.10 8.62 -10.82
C LEU A 25 3.06 9.12 -11.81
N ASP A 26 3.49 9.47 -13.01
CA ASP A 26 2.61 9.92 -14.09
C ASP A 26 2.89 9.07 -15.33
N GLN A 27 1.94 8.22 -15.71
CA GLN A 27 1.97 7.33 -16.86
C GLN A 27 3.28 6.52 -17.02
N VAL A 28 3.84 6.04 -15.92
CA VAL A 28 5.06 5.24 -15.94
C VAL A 28 4.78 3.88 -16.57
N HIS A 29 5.52 3.54 -17.61
CA HIS A 29 5.29 2.32 -18.39
C HIS A 29 5.96 1.11 -17.74
N HIS A 30 5.14 0.20 -17.19
CA HIS A 30 5.57 -1.11 -16.74
C HIS A 30 5.36 -2.16 -17.84
N SER A 31 6.46 -2.76 -18.31
CA SER A 31 6.43 -3.73 -19.42
C SER A 31 7.56 -4.75 -19.30
N PHE A 32 7.47 -5.82 -20.09
CA PHE A 32 8.50 -6.85 -20.17
C PHE A 32 8.70 -7.31 -21.63
N GLY A 33 9.96 -7.44 -22.04
CA GLY A 33 10.34 -7.83 -23.40
C GLY A 33 10.60 -6.62 -24.29
N GLY A 34 10.86 -6.85 -25.58
CA GLY A 34 11.19 -5.78 -26.53
C GLY A 34 12.45 -5.00 -26.14
N LEU A 35 12.29 -3.80 -25.63
CA LEU A 35 13.40 -2.91 -25.28
C LEU A 35 13.94 -3.12 -23.85
N GLY A 36 13.39 -4.08 -23.07
CA GLY A 36 13.90 -4.32 -21.72
C GLY A 36 12.88 -4.88 -20.74
N ASN A 37 13.28 -4.89 -19.46
CA ASN A 37 12.46 -5.28 -18.33
C ASN A 37 12.17 -4.05 -17.45
N ASN A 38 11.02 -3.44 -17.65
CA ASN A 38 10.56 -2.25 -16.95
C ASN A 38 9.49 -2.55 -15.90
N ARG A 39 9.46 -3.76 -15.36
CA ARG A 39 8.47 -4.17 -14.36
C ARG A 39 8.55 -3.39 -13.05
N THR A 40 9.64 -2.69 -12.81
CA THR A 40 9.88 -1.92 -11.59
C THR A 40 10.25 -0.49 -11.95
N SER A 41 9.64 0.47 -11.27
CA SER A 41 10.04 1.88 -11.25
C SER A 41 10.36 2.29 -9.81
N THR A 42 11.40 3.10 -9.64
CA THR A 42 11.81 3.67 -8.35
C THR A 42 12.03 5.16 -8.52
N ASN A 43 11.35 5.97 -7.70
CA ASN A 43 11.33 7.42 -7.83
C ASN A 43 11.43 8.10 -6.46
N GLU A 44 12.12 9.22 -6.40
CA GLU A 44 12.18 10.10 -5.24
C GLU A 44 11.00 11.06 -5.30
N ILE A 45 10.20 11.09 -4.25
CA ILE A 45 8.97 11.88 -4.16
C ILE A 45 9.07 12.81 -2.97
N GLN A 46 8.75 14.08 -3.17
CA GLN A 46 8.63 15.04 -2.08
C GLN A 46 7.20 15.10 -1.57
N PHE A 47 6.95 14.52 -0.41
CA PHE A 47 5.69 14.61 0.32
C PHE A 47 5.67 15.81 1.28
N PRO A 48 4.49 16.21 1.79
CA PRO A 48 4.39 17.21 2.85
C PRO A 48 5.17 16.77 4.10
N ASN A 49 5.77 17.73 4.81
CA ASN A 49 6.59 17.43 5.99
C ASN A 49 5.76 17.15 7.26
N GLY A 50 4.55 17.69 7.34
CA GLY A 50 3.70 17.62 8.52
C GLY A 50 2.88 16.33 8.57
N SER A 51 3.32 15.32 9.34
CA SER A 51 2.55 14.08 9.50
C SER A 51 1.32 14.22 10.41
N THR A 52 1.25 15.28 11.21
CA THR A 52 0.16 15.55 12.18
C THR A 52 -0.92 16.47 11.64
N ASP A 53 -0.78 16.95 10.40
CA ASP A 53 -1.61 18.01 9.83
C ASP A 53 -2.68 17.45 8.87
N TYR A 54 -2.67 16.13 8.66
CA TYR A 54 -3.56 15.43 7.74
C TYR A 54 -4.36 14.37 8.47
N SER A 55 -5.69 14.44 8.35
CA SER A 55 -6.61 13.47 8.94
C SER A 55 -6.57 12.12 8.20
N SER A 56 -6.37 12.16 6.88
CA SER A 56 -6.25 10.95 6.06
C SER A 56 -5.27 11.14 4.89
N ILE A 57 -4.74 10.02 4.42
CA ILE A 57 -3.91 9.93 3.22
C ILE A 57 -4.47 8.80 2.36
N THR A 58 -4.95 9.15 1.16
CA THR A 58 -5.48 8.18 0.19
C THR A 58 -4.51 8.07 -0.98
N MET A 59 -4.03 6.87 -1.24
CA MET A 59 -3.25 6.56 -2.44
C MET A 59 -4.21 6.13 -3.55
N ARG A 60 -4.15 6.83 -4.71
CA ARG A 60 -4.86 6.47 -5.93
C ARG A 60 -3.91 5.81 -6.90
N VAL A 61 -4.30 4.69 -7.45
CA VAL A 61 -3.56 3.97 -8.49
C VAL A 61 -4.46 3.89 -9.70
N ASN A 62 -4.01 4.42 -10.83
CA ASN A 62 -4.70 4.31 -12.11
C ASN A 62 -3.83 3.54 -13.10
N LEU A 63 -4.45 2.58 -13.78
CA LEU A 63 -3.85 1.81 -14.86
C LEU A 63 -4.50 2.18 -16.17
N GLU A 64 -3.67 2.55 -17.14
CA GLU A 64 -4.07 2.84 -18.51
C GLU A 64 -3.37 1.91 -19.50
N CYS A 65 -3.99 1.71 -20.65
CA CYS A 65 -3.40 0.90 -21.71
C CYS A 65 -2.40 1.72 -22.53
N PRO A 66 -1.16 1.26 -22.72
CA PRO A 66 -0.25 1.87 -23.68
C PRO A 66 -0.73 1.63 -25.12
N THR A 67 -0.11 2.31 -26.08
CA THR A 67 -0.36 2.04 -27.51
C THR A 67 -0.10 0.57 -27.81
N GLY A 68 -1.11 -0.11 -28.32
CA GLY A 68 -1.08 -1.57 -28.59
C GLY A 68 -1.87 -2.41 -27.58
N GLY A 69 -2.51 -1.78 -26.60
CA GLY A 69 -3.36 -2.43 -25.61
C GLY A 69 -2.67 -2.65 -24.26
N CYS A 70 -3.42 -3.15 -23.29
CA CYS A 70 -2.92 -3.54 -21.98
C CYS A 70 -2.36 -4.97 -21.98
N ASP A 71 -1.69 -5.38 -20.90
CA ASP A 71 -1.41 -6.80 -20.63
C ASP A 71 -2.75 -7.56 -20.54
N PRO A 72 -2.96 -8.60 -21.35
CA PRO A 72 -4.22 -9.34 -21.35
C PRO A 72 -4.43 -10.22 -20.12
N TRP A 73 -3.46 -10.31 -19.23
CA TRP A 73 -3.49 -11.17 -18.04
C TRP A 73 -3.56 -10.35 -16.76
N ASP A 74 -4.17 -10.92 -15.74
CA ASP A 74 -4.08 -10.42 -14.38
C ASP A 74 -2.65 -10.55 -13.86
N ARG A 75 -2.17 -9.49 -13.23
CA ARG A 75 -0.81 -9.43 -12.70
C ARG A 75 -0.81 -8.95 -11.27
N LYS A 76 -0.06 -9.64 -10.45
CA LYS A 76 0.27 -9.18 -9.11
C LYS A 76 1.07 -7.88 -9.20
N ALA A 77 0.65 -6.87 -8.43
CA ALA A 77 1.30 -5.57 -8.39
C ALA A 77 1.40 -5.05 -6.95
N LYS A 78 2.44 -4.27 -6.67
CA LYS A 78 2.66 -3.69 -5.34
C LYS A 78 3.33 -2.33 -5.41
N ILE A 79 3.04 -1.52 -4.38
CA ILE A 79 3.64 -0.23 -4.15
C ILE A 79 4.31 -0.26 -2.79
N SER A 80 5.56 0.17 -2.74
CA SER A 80 6.37 0.14 -1.52
C SER A 80 7.13 1.45 -1.35
N VAL A 81 7.41 1.81 -0.11
CA VAL A 81 8.31 2.90 0.26
C VAL A 81 9.56 2.37 0.95
N TYR A 82 10.71 3.01 0.71
CA TYR A 82 11.95 2.67 1.38
C TYR A 82 12.04 3.40 2.72
N HIS A 83 12.20 2.65 3.79
CA HIS A 83 12.29 3.22 5.13
C HIS A 83 13.18 2.36 6.02
N ILE A 84 14.18 2.96 6.68
CA ILE A 84 15.12 2.30 7.60
C ILE A 84 15.64 0.98 7.02
N ASP A 85 16.36 1.11 5.90
CA ASP A 85 17.05 0.02 5.19
C ASP A 85 16.15 -1.14 4.69
N GLN A 86 14.84 -0.92 4.58
CA GLN A 86 13.90 -1.91 4.08
C GLN A 86 12.79 -1.30 3.22
N TRP A 87 12.21 -2.13 2.35
CA TRP A 87 11.02 -1.78 1.61
C TRP A 87 9.78 -2.15 2.41
N ILE A 88 8.91 -1.19 2.67
CA ILE A 88 7.60 -1.38 3.31
C ILE A 88 6.53 -1.31 2.23
N GLU A 89 5.79 -2.40 2.06
CA GLU A 89 4.65 -2.43 1.15
C GLU A 89 3.49 -1.64 1.74
N ILE A 90 2.99 -0.66 0.99
CA ILE A 90 1.89 0.22 1.38
C ILE A 90 0.60 -0.05 0.61
N GLY A 91 0.69 -0.80 -0.48
CA GLY A 91 -0.47 -1.20 -1.28
C GLY A 91 -0.15 -2.36 -2.22
N ARG A 92 -1.18 -3.19 -2.46
CA ARG A 92 -1.13 -4.33 -3.37
C ARG A 92 -2.43 -4.40 -4.15
N TYR A 93 -2.33 -4.76 -5.42
CA TYR A 93 -3.47 -4.96 -6.30
C TYR A 93 -3.16 -6.06 -7.32
N VAL A 94 -4.21 -6.51 -8.01
CA VAL A 94 -4.10 -7.41 -9.17
C VAL A 94 -4.65 -6.67 -10.37
N THR A 95 -3.90 -6.59 -11.46
CA THR A 95 -4.38 -5.92 -12.68
C THR A 95 -5.54 -6.70 -13.29
N PRO A 96 -6.50 -6.03 -13.93
CA PRO A 96 -7.56 -6.72 -14.66
C PRO A 96 -7.06 -7.28 -15.99
N TYR A 97 -7.88 -8.09 -16.62
CA TYR A 97 -7.59 -8.71 -17.92
C TYR A 97 -7.71 -7.71 -19.08
N GLY A 98 -6.64 -7.00 -19.38
CA GLY A 98 -6.55 -6.15 -20.57
C GLY A 98 -7.44 -4.91 -20.60
N VAL A 99 -7.98 -4.47 -19.46
CA VAL A 99 -8.82 -3.28 -19.34
C VAL A 99 -8.26 -2.29 -18.31
N GLU A 100 -8.48 -1.01 -18.56
CA GLU A 100 -8.09 0.06 -17.67
C GLU A 100 -8.89 0.01 -16.37
N CYS A 101 -8.26 0.38 -15.25
CA CYS A 101 -8.94 0.44 -13.96
C CYS A 101 -8.16 1.30 -12.97
N GLY A 102 -8.73 1.48 -11.77
CA GLY A 102 -8.08 2.21 -10.68
C GLY A 102 -8.54 1.76 -9.31
N TRP A 103 -7.73 2.06 -8.31
CA TRP A 103 -7.98 1.78 -6.90
C TRP A 103 -7.75 3.01 -6.05
N GLU A 104 -8.51 3.09 -4.97
CA GLU A 104 -8.25 3.98 -3.85
C GLU A 104 -7.85 3.13 -2.64
N ILE A 105 -6.71 3.40 -2.09
CA ILE A 105 -6.13 2.65 -0.97
C ILE A 105 -5.87 3.62 0.18
N ASP A 106 -6.50 3.38 1.32
CA ASP A 106 -6.20 4.13 2.54
C ASP A 106 -4.81 3.76 3.05
N VAL A 107 -3.92 4.73 3.05
CA VAL A 107 -2.54 4.62 3.53
C VAL A 107 -2.27 5.53 4.73
N THR A 108 -3.33 5.97 5.41
CA THR A 108 -3.28 6.88 6.55
C THR A 108 -2.37 6.37 7.66
N ASP A 109 -2.38 5.07 7.95
CA ASP A 109 -1.54 4.46 8.99
C ASP A 109 -0.04 4.55 8.70
N TYR A 110 0.33 4.75 7.43
CA TYR A 110 1.72 4.91 6.99
C TYR A 110 2.21 6.37 7.04
N ARG A 111 1.46 7.30 7.65
CA ARG A 111 1.79 8.74 7.70
C ARG A 111 3.21 9.05 8.18
N SER A 112 3.74 8.27 9.11
CA SER A 112 5.08 8.48 9.64
C SER A 112 6.19 8.27 8.61
N ILE A 113 5.91 7.46 7.58
CA ILE A 113 6.83 7.15 6.49
C ILE A 113 6.44 7.79 5.15
N LEU A 114 5.29 8.48 5.09
CA LEU A 114 4.79 9.22 3.91
C LEU A 114 4.95 10.73 4.12
N ARG A 115 6.16 11.18 4.43
CA ARG A 115 6.48 12.59 4.67
C ARG A 115 7.89 12.94 4.23
N GLY A 116 8.09 14.20 3.83
CA GLY A 116 9.39 14.66 3.34
C GLY A 116 9.82 13.94 2.08
N GLU A 117 11.11 13.72 1.93
CA GLU A 117 11.67 12.95 0.81
C GLU A 117 11.47 11.46 1.05
N VAL A 118 10.82 10.79 0.10
CA VAL A 118 10.46 9.37 0.15
C VAL A 118 10.85 8.70 -1.16
N ILE A 119 11.49 7.54 -1.08
CA ILE A 119 11.74 6.70 -2.25
C ILE A 119 10.57 5.73 -2.41
N LEU A 120 9.81 5.90 -3.50
CA LEU A 120 8.66 5.08 -3.86
C LEU A 120 9.06 4.06 -4.92
N LYS A 121 8.62 2.82 -4.75
CA LYS A 121 8.77 1.75 -5.73
C LYS A 121 7.40 1.23 -6.15
N SER A 122 7.15 1.21 -7.47
CA SER A 122 6.03 0.53 -8.11
C SER A 122 6.53 -0.70 -8.84
N PHE A 123 5.80 -1.81 -8.75
CA PHE A 123 6.10 -3.06 -9.41
C PHE A 123 4.83 -3.70 -9.95
N ILE A 124 4.88 -4.17 -11.20
CA ILE A 124 3.86 -5.04 -11.82
C ILE A 124 4.57 -6.26 -12.40
N ASP A 125 4.10 -7.46 -12.04
CA ASP A 125 4.68 -8.73 -12.51
C ASP A 125 4.20 -9.08 -13.94
N THR A 126 4.25 -8.10 -14.85
CA THR A 126 3.93 -8.29 -16.26
C THR A 126 5.04 -9.04 -16.99
N TRP A 127 4.65 -9.86 -17.97
CA TRP A 127 5.54 -10.68 -18.79
C TRP A 127 5.38 -10.41 -20.28
N VAL A 128 4.68 -9.33 -20.63
CA VAL A 128 4.39 -8.96 -22.03
C VAL A 128 4.79 -7.52 -22.31
N GLN A 129 5.06 -7.23 -23.58
CA GLN A 129 5.52 -5.93 -24.04
C GLN A 129 4.50 -4.79 -23.86
N PRO A 130 3.20 -4.94 -24.12
CA PRO A 130 2.26 -3.85 -23.89
C PRO A 130 2.30 -3.37 -22.44
N GLY A 131 2.15 -4.29 -21.49
CA GLY A 131 2.17 -3.96 -20.06
C GLY A 131 1.10 -2.95 -19.67
N TRP A 132 1.49 -1.93 -18.87
CA TRP A 132 0.61 -0.95 -18.27
C TRP A 132 1.26 0.42 -18.15
N LEU A 133 0.48 1.48 -18.33
CA LEU A 133 0.85 2.83 -17.89
C LEU A 133 0.28 3.04 -16.49
N VAL A 134 1.12 3.41 -15.53
CA VAL A 134 0.75 3.54 -14.13
C VAL A 134 0.86 4.99 -13.69
N THR A 135 -0.24 5.53 -13.19
CA THR A 135 -0.27 6.82 -12.49
C THR A 135 -0.58 6.58 -11.02
N ILE A 136 0.26 7.11 -10.14
CA ILE A 136 0.06 7.04 -8.68
C ILE A 136 0.01 8.45 -8.12
N SER A 137 -1.04 8.75 -7.38
CA SER A 137 -1.16 10.01 -6.64
C SER A 137 -1.53 9.74 -5.18
N PHE A 138 -1.25 10.72 -4.34
CA PHE A 138 -1.57 10.71 -2.92
C PHE A 138 -2.36 11.96 -2.59
N ASP A 139 -3.56 11.78 -2.05
CA ASP A 139 -4.40 12.86 -1.55
C ASP A 139 -4.23 12.95 -0.03
N PHE A 140 -3.72 14.07 0.42
CA PHE A 140 -3.55 14.43 1.81
C PHE A 140 -4.70 15.34 2.21
N LEU A 141 -5.64 14.83 3.00
CA LEU A 141 -6.77 15.60 3.52
C LEU A 141 -6.37 16.28 4.83
N SER A 142 -6.40 17.59 4.85
CA SER A 142 -6.06 18.38 6.03
C SER A 142 -7.00 18.08 7.20
N GLY A 143 -6.46 18.08 8.41
CA GLY A 143 -7.24 17.84 9.62
C GLY A 143 -6.43 17.15 10.73
N VAL A 144 -7.07 16.96 11.86
CA VAL A 144 -6.45 16.30 13.01
C VAL A 144 -6.56 14.79 12.83
N PRO A 145 -5.45 14.07 12.77
CA PRO A 145 -5.47 12.61 12.68
C PRO A 145 -5.91 11.96 13.99
N GLU A 146 -6.58 10.82 13.88
CA GLU A 146 -6.94 9.99 15.05
C GLU A 146 -5.68 9.52 15.80
N HIS A 147 -4.67 9.10 15.04
CA HIS A 147 -3.37 8.67 15.57
C HIS A 147 -2.25 9.53 14.99
N PRO A 148 -1.89 10.66 15.65
CA PRO A 148 -0.92 11.62 15.11
C PRO A 148 0.51 11.03 15.04
N TYR A 149 0.83 10.07 15.87
CA TYR A 149 2.13 9.40 15.90
C TYR A 149 1.96 7.92 15.61
N THR A 150 2.59 7.45 14.56
CA THR A 150 2.57 6.04 14.15
C THR A 150 4.00 5.52 14.00
N VAL A 151 4.19 4.24 14.29
CA VAL A 151 5.40 3.49 13.98
C VAL A 151 5.01 2.33 13.10
N VAL A 152 5.60 2.23 11.93
CA VAL A 152 5.36 1.15 10.98
C VAL A 152 6.52 0.18 11.00
N ARG A 153 6.21 -1.12 11.10
CA ARG A 153 7.19 -2.20 11.05
C ARG A 153 6.74 -3.30 10.12
N ASN A 154 7.66 -3.81 9.32
CA ASN A 154 7.45 -5.02 8.55
C ASN A 154 7.61 -6.24 9.44
N ILE A 155 6.62 -7.12 9.49
CA ILE A 155 6.68 -8.38 10.23
C ILE A 155 7.07 -9.51 9.28
N TRP A 156 6.37 -9.62 8.15
CA TRP A 156 6.69 -10.54 7.08
C TRP A 156 6.78 -9.79 5.76
N ASN A 157 7.77 -10.11 4.97
CA ASN A 157 7.95 -9.55 3.62
C ASN A 157 8.09 -10.70 2.61
N ASN A 158 7.08 -11.56 2.58
CA ASN A 158 7.06 -12.70 1.69
C ASN A 158 6.48 -12.31 0.34
N ASP A 159 7.29 -12.29 -0.70
CA ASP A 159 6.84 -12.01 -2.06
C ASP A 159 6.02 -13.15 -2.66
N TYR A 160 6.32 -14.38 -2.26
CA TYR A 160 5.72 -15.57 -2.81
C TYR A 160 5.70 -16.71 -1.79
N VAL A 161 4.52 -17.23 -1.54
CA VAL A 161 4.31 -18.39 -0.68
C VAL A 161 3.44 -19.39 -1.43
N VAL A 162 3.94 -20.59 -1.65
CA VAL A 162 3.19 -21.65 -2.32
C VAL A 162 2.32 -22.38 -1.30
N TYR A 163 1.05 -22.47 -1.58
CA TYR A 163 0.08 -23.25 -0.82
C TYR A 163 -0.37 -24.48 -1.62
N GLY A 164 -0.86 -25.50 -0.92
CA GLY A 164 -1.46 -26.68 -1.55
C GLY A 164 -0.48 -27.77 -1.95
N ASP A 165 0.81 -27.63 -1.68
CA ASP A 165 1.78 -28.72 -1.82
C ASP A 165 2.05 -29.35 -0.44
N PRO A 166 1.49 -30.54 -0.14
CA PRO A 166 1.67 -31.18 1.16
C PRO A 166 3.12 -31.67 1.38
N THR A 167 3.91 -31.79 0.31
CA THR A 167 5.32 -32.19 0.41
C THR A 167 6.25 -31.03 0.69
N ASN A 168 5.77 -29.80 0.48
CA ASN A 168 6.52 -28.58 0.71
C ASN A 168 5.59 -27.50 1.35
N PRO A 169 5.17 -27.70 2.60
CA PRO A 169 4.29 -26.76 3.27
C PRO A 169 4.95 -25.39 3.42
N PRO A 170 4.19 -24.29 3.29
CA PRO A 170 4.73 -22.95 3.44
C PRO A 170 5.31 -22.75 4.85
N ASN A 171 6.52 -22.22 4.90
CA ASN A 171 7.14 -21.86 6.17
C ASN A 171 6.98 -20.35 6.42
N ILE A 172 6.03 -20.01 7.28
CA ILE A 172 5.85 -18.63 7.75
C ILE A 172 6.25 -18.63 9.24
N PRO A 173 7.44 -18.11 9.57
CA PRO A 173 7.95 -18.17 10.93
C PRO A 173 7.12 -17.27 11.86
N SER A 174 7.01 -17.69 13.11
CA SER A 174 6.52 -16.81 14.18
C SER A 174 7.50 -15.66 14.39
N VAL A 175 6.98 -14.47 14.58
CA VAL A 175 7.76 -13.26 14.84
C VAL A 175 7.35 -12.69 16.19
N THR A 176 8.33 -12.26 16.98
CA THR A 176 8.09 -11.56 18.24
C THR A 176 8.42 -10.10 18.04
N GLU A 177 7.43 -9.24 18.24
CA GLU A 177 7.58 -7.79 18.15
C GLU A 177 7.39 -7.12 19.50
N TYR A 178 8.21 -6.10 19.73
CA TYR A 178 8.07 -5.27 20.92
C TYR A 178 7.12 -4.11 20.64
N ILE A 179 6.03 -4.05 21.40
CA ILE A 179 5.11 -2.91 21.38
C ILE A 179 5.56 -1.96 22.50
N PRO A 180 5.89 -0.68 22.19
CA PRO A 180 6.27 0.30 23.20
C PRO A 180 5.21 0.46 24.28
N SER A 181 5.61 0.66 25.51
CA SER A 181 4.69 0.76 26.66
C SER A 181 3.80 2.01 26.64
N ASP A 182 4.15 3.00 25.85
CA ASP A 182 3.40 4.24 25.59
C ASP A 182 2.52 4.16 24.34
N ALA A 183 2.54 3.04 23.63
CA ALA A 183 1.61 2.81 22.53
C ALA A 183 0.18 2.67 23.04
N THR A 184 -0.73 3.43 22.47
CA THR A 184 -2.15 3.38 22.80
C THR A 184 -2.89 2.28 22.05
N ASN A 185 -2.42 1.97 20.82
CA ASN A 185 -3.01 0.96 19.94
C ASN A 185 -1.90 0.24 19.16
N ALA A 186 -2.19 -0.99 18.74
CA ALA A 186 -1.37 -1.75 17.82
C ALA A 186 -2.29 -2.48 16.82
N TYR A 187 -1.97 -2.32 15.53
CA TYR A 187 -2.73 -2.95 14.44
C TYR A 187 -1.81 -3.84 13.62
N LEU A 188 -2.31 -5.02 13.27
CA LEU A 188 -1.69 -5.87 12.26
C LEU A 188 -2.44 -5.69 10.94
N ARG A 189 -1.76 -5.13 9.93
CA ARG A 189 -2.28 -5.09 8.57
C ARG A 189 -1.68 -6.24 7.77
N MET A 190 -2.52 -7.15 7.31
CA MET A 190 -2.13 -8.23 6.41
C MET A 190 -2.61 -7.92 5.00
N ILE A 191 -1.70 -7.90 4.05
CA ILE A 191 -2.00 -7.68 2.63
C ILE A 191 -1.66 -8.97 1.89
N THR A 192 -2.67 -9.61 1.29
CA THR A 192 -2.51 -10.87 0.57
C THR A 192 -3.23 -10.80 -0.77
N THR A 193 -2.71 -11.52 -1.75
CA THR A 193 -3.39 -11.81 -3.02
C THR A 193 -3.24 -13.29 -3.31
N GLY A 194 -4.33 -13.96 -3.70
CA GLY A 194 -4.25 -15.28 -4.32
C GLY A 194 -3.94 -15.12 -5.80
N HIS A 195 -2.97 -15.87 -6.30
CA HIS A 195 -2.60 -15.78 -7.69
C HIS A 195 -1.87 -17.04 -8.15
N GLY A 196 -2.17 -17.45 -9.38
CA GLY A 196 -1.55 -18.62 -10.02
C GLY A 196 -2.41 -19.86 -9.97
N GLN A 197 -2.00 -20.84 -10.76
CA GLN A 197 -2.65 -22.13 -10.92
C GLN A 197 -1.61 -23.21 -11.20
N GLY A 198 -2.07 -24.46 -11.30
CA GLY A 198 -1.23 -25.58 -11.74
C GLY A 198 -0.43 -26.26 -10.63
N ASN A 199 -0.67 -25.95 -9.39
CA ASN A 199 -0.21 -26.72 -8.25
C ASN A 199 -1.31 -27.63 -7.71
N THR A 200 -1.03 -28.36 -6.62
CA THR A 200 -2.01 -29.24 -5.98
C THR A 200 -3.28 -28.47 -5.62
N GLU A 201 -4.45 -28.98 -6.03
CA GLU A 201 -5.76 -28.40 -5.78
C GLU A 201 -6.02 -27.01 -6.39
N ASN A 202 -5.23 -26.55 -7.37
CA ASN A 202 -5.29 -25.21 -7.89
C ASN A 202 -5.30 -24.15 -6.78
N ALA A 203 -4.43 -24.30 -5.81
CA ALA A 203 -4.35 -23.40 -4.68
C ALA A 203 -4.08 -21.97 -5.15
N ALA A 204 -4.41 -21.01 -4.33
CA ALA A 204 -4.37 -19.57 -4.53
C ALA A 204 -5.59 -19.00 -5.25
N GLU A 205 -5.70 -19.09 -6.57
CA GLU A 205 -6.75 -18.41 -7.34
C GLU A 205 -8.09 -19.18 -7.32
N PHE A 206 -8.02 -20.51 -7.39
CA PHE A 206 -9.21 -21.36 -7.59
C PHE A 206 -9.47 -22.32 -6.43
N SER A 207 -8.89 -22.12 -5.29
CA SER A 207 -9.03 -22.99 -4.12
C SER A 207 -9.38 -22.21 -2.87
N LEU A 208 -10.42 -22.65 -2.18
CA LEU A 208 -10.77 -22.09 -0.88
C LEU A 208 -9.61 -22.34 0.10
N LYS A 209 -8.98 -21.27 0.57
CA LYS A 209 -7.96 -21.32 1.62
C LYS A 209 -8.26 -20.28 2.68
N ILE A 210 -7.93 -20.65 3.92
CA ILE A 210 -8.13 -19.82 5.09
C ILE A 210 -6.76 -19.59 5.72
N HIS A 211 -6.48 -18.32 6.08
CA HIS A 211 -5.32 -17.97 6.87
C HIS A 211 -5.72 -17.87 8.34
N ASP A 212 -5.11 -18.70 9.16
CA ASP A 212 -5.24 -18.65 10.61
C ASP A 212 -4.17 -17.73 11.17
N ILE A 213 -4.58 -16.67 11.84
CA ILE A 213 -3.67 -15.70 12.44
C ILE A 213 -3.70 -15.90 13.96
N PHE A 214 -2.53 -16.25 14.50
CA PHE A 214 -2.34 -16.45 15.92
C PHE A 214 -1.61 -15.27 16.54
N PHE A 215 -2.08 -14.84 17.71
CA PHE A 215 -1.44 -13.87 18.55
C PHE A 215 -1.19 -14.46 19.93
N ASN A 216 0.05 -14.45 20.40
CA ASN A 216 0.46 -15.11 21.65
C ASN A 216 0.02 -16.60 21.75
N ASN A 217 0.10 -17.34 20.64
CA ASN A 217 -0.34 -18.72 20.47
C ASN A 217 -1.85 -18.96 20.57
N GLU A 218 -2.65 -17.91 20.60
CA GLU A 218 -4.10 -17.99 20.53
C GLU A 218 -4.59 -17.58 19.16
N LEU A 219 -5.60 -18.29 18.62
CA LEU A 219 -6.22 -17.94 17.35
C LEU A 219 -6.95 -16.61 17.50
N ALA A 220 -6.42 -15.57 16.85
CA ALA A 220 -6.97 -14.21 16.93
C ALA A 220 -7.91 -13.90 15.76
N TYR A 221 -7.63 -14.41 14.57
CA TYR A 221 -8.41 -14.09 13.38
C TYR A 221 -8.34 -15.20 12.33
N LEU A 222 -9.45 -15.38 11.61
CA LEU A 222 -9.58 -16.24 10.46
C LEU A 222 -9.78 -15.37 9.22
N HIS A 223 -8.85 -15.39 8.28
CA HIS A 223 -8.99 -14.69 7.02
C HIS A 223 -9.43 -15.65 5.93
N ASN A 224 -10.70 -15.61 5.58
CA ASN A 224 -11.24 -16.33 4.44
C ASN A 224 -10.93 -15.54 3.16
N PHE A 225 -10.08 -16.11 2.34
CA PHE A 225 -9.61 -15.48 1.12
C PHE A 225 -10.53 -15.71 -0.09
N TRP A 226 -11.51 -16.57 0.06
CA TRP A 226 -12.46 -16.88 -1.01
C TRP A 226 -13.56 -15.83 -1.15
N ARG A 227 -13.86 -15.47 -2.38
CA ARG A 227 -15.01 -14.65 -2.75
C ARG A 227 -15.94 -15.46 -3.64
N SER A 228 -17.24 -15.35 -3.37
CA SER A 228 -18.30 -15.98 -4.19
C SER A 228 -19.10 -14.96 -5.00
N ASP A 229 -18.74 -13.67 -4.89
CA ASP A 229 -19.46 -12.52 -5.48
C ASP A 229 -18.64 -11.83 -6.59
N CYS A 230 -17.91 -12.61 -7.38
CA CYS A 230 -17.01 -12.10 -8.42
C CYS A 230 -17.75 -11.29 -9.51
N GLU A 231 -19.02 -11.60 -9.79
CA GLU A 231 -19.82 -10.86 -10.78
C GLU A 231 -19.99 -9.37 -10.46
N SER A 232 -19.99 -9.01 -9.18
CA SER A 232 -20.13 -7.62 -8.74
C SER A 232 -18.82 -6.84 -8.75
N ASN A 233 -17.70 -7.52 -9.04
CA ASN A 233 -16.35 -6.96 -8.93
C ASN A 233 -15.49 -7.23 -10.18
N GLY A 234 -16.14 -7.68 -11.28
CA GLY A 234 -15.50 -7.92 -12.57
C GLY A 234 -15.34 -6.66 -13.40
#